data_f2c9b8f213a86a529d7861a8cb9afd66
#
_entry.id   f2c9b8f213a86a529d7861a8cb9afd66
#
_cell.length_a   1.000
_cell.length_b   1.000
_cell.length_c   1.000
_cell.angle_alpha   90.00
_cell.angle_beta   90.00
_cell.angle_gamma   90.00
#
_symmetry.space_group_name_H-M   'P 1'
#
loop_
_entity.id
_entity.type
_entity.pdbx_description
1 polymer ?
#
loop_
_entity_poly.entity_id
_entity_poly.type
_entity_poly.pdbx_seq_one_letter_code
_entity_poly.pdbx_strand_id
1 'polypeptide(L)'
;MSKLIEFLFGSILITVSSVALIFFSTLHYILRVGGVADCAWHGSAKAWIDSNRDGLVNNDESPLGHVAIHIDDVQNNLVDVGWPAITDQYGDVQLNVSIPSCSNSVFEIYADIPGGFRVTSRPRIEVDRDFWGNLGTENIYYFGFISDK
;
A
#
# COMPACT_ATOMS: atom_id res chain seq x y z
N MET A 1 68.22 -6.37 -7.61
CA MET A 1 67.05 -7.18 -7.16
C MET A 1 66.08 -6.41 -6.24
N SER A 2 66.55 -5.49 -5.39
CA SER A 2 65.68 -4.75 -4.45
C SER A 2 64.68 -3.78 -5.13
N LYS A 3 65.10 -2.98 -6.09
CA LYS A 3 64.26 -1.98 -6.76
C LYS A 3 63.06 -2.58 -7.54
N LEU A 4 63.22 -3.77 -8.09
CA LEU A 4 62.14 -4.47 -8.77
C LEU A 4 61.04 -4.94 -7.80
N ILE A 5 61.49 -5.40 -6.63
CA ILE A 5 60.60 -5.85 -5.56
C ILE A 5 59.81 -4.67 -4.99
N GLU A 6 60.42 -3.53 -4.73
CA GLU A 6 59.77 -2.29 -4.27
C GLU A 6 58.73 -1.78 -5.29
N PHE A 7 59.07 -1.83 -6.57
CA PHE A 7 58.13 -1.43 -7.64
C PHE A 7 56.91 -2.36 -7.71
N LEU A 8 57.14 -3.68 -7.59
CA LEU A 8 56.05 -4.66 -7.58
C LEU A 8 55.16 -4.51 -6.36
N PHE A 9 55.73 -4.30 -5.16
CA PHE A 9 54.94 -4.07 -3.94
C PHE A 9 54.16 -2.78 -4.01
N GLY A 10 54.73 -1.70 -4.51
CA GLY A 10 54.04 -0.42 -4.69
C GLY A 10 52.86 -0.54 -5.69
N SER A 11 53.03 -1.26 -6.80
CA SER A 11 52.00 -1.49 -7.78
C SER A 11 50.82 -2.33 -7.20
N ILE A 12 51.14 -3.39 -6.42
CA ILE A 12 50.12 -4.21 -5.80
C ILE A 12 49.32 -3.40 -4.75
N LEU A 13 50.02 -2.57 -3.94
CA LEU A 13 49.37 -1.75 -2.93
C LEU A 13 48.36 -0.73 -3.55
N ILE A 14 48.76 -0.11 -4.65
CA ILE A 14 47.93 0.85 -5.38
C ILE A 14 46.69 0.15 -5.95
N THR A 15 46.86 -1.03 -6.55
CA THR A 15 45.71 -1.77 -7.12
C THR A 15 44.75 -2.25 -6.03
N VAL A 16 45.22 -2.76 -4.91
CA VAL A 16 44.36 -3.19 -3.78
C VAL A 16 43.62 -2.00 -3.18
N SER A 17 44.29 -0.85 -3.00
CA SER A 17 43.63 0.36 -2.51
C SER A 17 42.55 0.88 -3.45
N SER A 18 42.79 0.84 -4.76
CA SER A 18 41.81 1.29 -5.76
C SER A 18 40.60 0.38 -5.77
N VAL A 19 40.75 -0.92 -5.71
CA VAL A 19 39.65 -1.88 -5.66
C VAL A 19 38.83 -1.70 -4.36
N ALA A 20 39.52 -1.51 -3.21
CA ALA A 20 38.82 -1.25 -1.95
C ALA A 20 38.00 0.04 -2.00
N LEU A 21 38.52 1.14 -2.56
CA LEU A 21 37.83 2.40 -2.70
C LEU A 21 36.59 2.27 -3.61
N ILE A 22 36.69 1.55 -4.71
CA ILE A 22 35.55 1.29 -5.62
C ILE A 22 34.48 0.47 -4.87
N PHE A 23 34.91 -0.58 -4.17
CA PHE A 23 33.98 -1.43 -3.42
C PHE A 23 33.24 -0.66 -2.32
N PHE A 24 33.96 0.16 -1.52
CA PHE A 24 33.34 0.98 -0.48
C PHE A 24 32.45 2.07 -1.06
N SER A 25 32.81 2.68 -2.19
CA SER A 25 31.97 3.70 -2.82
C SER A 25 30.70 3.09 -3.44
N THR A 26 30.78 1.92 -4.05
CA THR A 26 29.61 1.21 -4.57
C THR A 26 28.70 0.69 -3.45
N LEU A 27 29.29 0.15 -2.39
CA LEU A 27 28.54 -0.29 -1.21
C LEU A 27 27.84 0.90 -0.54
N HIS A 28 28.53 2.03 -0.40
CA HIS A 28 27.95 3.26 0.17
C HIS A 28 26.86 3.84 -0.74
N TYR A 29 27.02 3.76 -2.06
CA TYR A 29 26.00 4.14 -3.01
C TYR A 29 24.77 3.22 -2.90
N ILE A 30 24.96 1.90 -2.87
CA ILE A 30 23.87 0.91 -2.69
C ILE A 30 23.16 1.11 -1.35
N LEU A 31 23.89 1.41 -0.27
CA LEU A 31 23.29 1.69 1.04
C LEU A 31 22.59 3.04 1.13
N ARG A 32 23.01 4.05 0.35
CA ARG A 32 22.35 5.37 0.31
C ARG A 32 21.22 5.46 -0.69
N VAL A 33 21.38 4.82 -1.84
CA VAL A 33 20.31 4.74 -2.85
C VAL A 33 19.35 3.60 -2.51
N GLY A 34 19.66 2.89 -1.37
CA GLY A 34 19.00 1.72 -0.88
C GLY A 34 17.84 1.34 -1.76
N GLY A 35 17.87 0.22 -2.41
CA GLY A 35 16.78 -0.10 -3.33
C GLY A 35 15.48 0.21 -2.62
N VAL A 36 14.81 1.29 -3.03
CA VAL A 36 13.51 1.67 -2.50
C VAL A 36 12.59 0.57 -2.97
N ALA A 37 12.51 -0.49 -2.19
CA ALA A 37 11.53 -1.51 -2.42
C ALA A 37 10.20 -0.86 -2.06
N ASP A 38 9.36 -0.61 -3.06
CA ASP A 38 7.99 -0.23 -2.81
C ASP A 38 7.24 -1.48 -2.37
N CYS A 39 6.44 -1.35 -1.33
CA CYS A 39 5.54 -2.38 -0.91
C CYS A 39 4.17 -2.15 -1.55
N ALA A 40 3.43 -3.24 -1.74
CA ALA A 40 2.03 -3.17 -2.13
C ALA A 40 1.16 -3.61 -0.95
N TRP A 41 0.08 -2.88 -0.73
CA TRP A 41 -1.00 -3.31 0.13
C TRP A 41 -2.20 -3.68 -0.74
N HIS A 42 -2.87 -4.78 -0.38
CA HIS A 42 -4.03 -5.29 -1.09
C HIS A 42 -5.17 -5.50 -0.11
N GLY A 43 -6.36 -5.14 -0.54
CA GLY A 43 -7.61 -5.40 0.15
C GLY A 43 -8.74 -5.52 -0.85
N SER A 44 -9.94 -5.69 -0.38
CA SER A 44 -11.16 -5.60 -1.18
C SER A 44 -12.24 -4.86 -0.42
N ALA A 45 -13.19 -4.30 -1.13
CA ALA A 45 -14.37 -3.72 -0.51
C ALA A 45 -15.63 -4.27 -1.15
N LYS A 46 -16.72 -4.28 -0.38
CA LYS A 46 -18.05 -4.67 -0.83
C LYS A 46 -19.07 -3.63 -0.42
N ALA A 47 -19.83 -3.16 -1.41
CA ALA A 47 -20.98 -2.28 -1.20
C ALA A 47 -22.30 -3.04 -1.46
N TRP A 48 -23.29 -2.83 -0.58
CA TRP A 48 -24.59 -3.49 -0.71
C TRP A 48 -25.74 -2.62 -0.22
N ILE A 49 -26.97 -3.01 -0.57
CA ILE A 49 -28.20 -2.40 -0.09
C ILE A 49 -28.61 -3.12 1.19
N ASP A 50 -28.37 -2.50 2.33
CA ASP A 50 -28.73 -2.99 3.66
C ASP A 50 -30.21 -2.73 3.93
N SER A 51 -31.04 -3.66 3.45
CA SER A 51 -32.51 -3.52 3.46
C SER A 51 -33.10 -3.64 4.87
N ASN A 52 -32.47 -4.42 5.73
CA ASN A 52 -32.91 -4.65 7.10
C ASN A 52 -32.28 -3.70 8.13
N ARG A 53 -31.26 -2.92 7.70
CA ARG A 53 -30.52 -1.92 8.52
C ARG A 53 -29.74 -2.49 9.68
N ASP A 54 -29.24 -3.72 9.54
CA ASP A 54 -28.44 -4.35 10.58
C ASP A 54 -26.93 -4.09 10.42
N GLY A 55 -26.51 -3.48 9.31
CA GLY A 55 -25.13 -3.19 8.97
C GLY A 55 -24.30 -4.42 8.62
N LEU A 56 -24.92 -5.57 8.36
CA LEU A 56 -24.30 -6.84 8.02
C LEU A 56 -24.74 -7.28 6.63
N VAL A 57 -23.83 -7.90 5.88
CA VAL A 57 -24.18 -8.47 4.57
C VAL A 57 -24.97 -9.75 4.73
N ASN A 58 -26.18 -9.81 4.20
CA ASN A 58 -27.05 -10.96 4.20
C ASN A 58 -27.29 -11.51 2.78
N ASN A 59 -27.63 -12.81 2.68
CA ASN A 59 -27.80 -13.48 1.37
C ASN A 59 -28.99 -12.96 0.54
N ASP A 60 -29.95 -12.31 1.17
CA ASP A 60 -31.16 -11.73 0.57
C ASP A 60 -31.00 -10.25 0.21
N GLU A 61 -29.82 -9.67 0.47
CA GLU A 61 -29.52 -8.29 0.17
C GLU A 61 -28.88 -8.12 -1.21
N SER A 62 -29.21 -7.02 -1.85
CA SER A 62 -28.73 -6.74 -3.20
C SER A 62 -27.36 -6.04 -3.17
N PRO A 63 -26.44 -6.40 -4.06
CA PRO A 63 -25.19 -5.66 -4.22
C PRO A 63 -25.46 -4.24 -4.74
N LEU A 64 -24.56 -3.31 -4.40
CA LEU A 64 -24.59 -1.93 -4.89
C LEU A 64 -23.33 -1.64 -5.70
N GLY A 65 -23.49 -1.61 -7.02
CA GLY A 65 -22.42 -1.25 -7.95
C GLY A 65 -22.26 0.27 -8.13
N HIS A 66 -21.11 0.65 -8.73
CA HIS A 66 -20.77 2.04 -9.06
C HIS A 66 -20.56 2.94 -7.83
N VAL A 67 -20.18 2.37 -6.70
CA VAL A 67 -19.78 3.11 -5.51
C VAL A 67 -18.27 3.35 -5.56
N ALA A 68 -17.85 4.60 -5.42
CA ALA A 68 -16.42 4.92 -5.31
C ALA A 68 -15.93 4.65 -3.89
N ILE A 69 -14.84 3.89 -3.79
CA ILE A 69 -14.14 3.61 -2.55
C ILE A 69 -12.80 4.35 -2.59
N HIS A 70 -12.54 5.09 -1.56
CA HIS A 70 -11.34 5.91 -1.37
C HIS A 70 -10.45 5.33 -0.29
N ILE A 71 -9.16 5.59 -0.40
CA ILE A 71 -8.16 5.23 0.60
C ILE A 71 -7.25 6.42 0.81
N ASP A 72 -7.22 6.94 2.02
CA ASP A 72 -6.28 7.97 2.45
C ASP A 72 -5.21 7.35 3.35
N ASP A 73 -3.95 7.72 3.18
CA ASP A 73 -2.89 7.42 4.15
C ASP A 73 -2.78 8.60 5.12
N VAL A 74 -3.52 8.51 6.23
CA VAL A 74 -3.62 9.60 7.20
C VAL A 74 -2.32 9.83 7.96
N GLN A 75 -1.49 8.79 8.13
CA GLN A 75 -0.19 8.92 8.77
C GLN A 75 0.80 9.75 7.93
N ASN A 76 0.75 9.60 6.61
CA ASN A 76 1.64 10.27 5.67
C ASN A 76 0.99 11.49 4.99
N ASN A 77 -0.24 11.86 5.37
CA ASN A 77 -1.03 12.95 4.80
C ASN A 77 -1.21 12.84 3.27
N LEU A 78 -1.46 11.63 2.79
CA LEU A 78 -1.72 11.35 1.38
C LEU A 78 -3.21 11.03 1.19
N VAL A 79 -3.82 11.61 0.17
CA VAL A 79 -5.23 11.44 -0.17
C VAL A 79 -5.34 10.59 -1.44
N ASP A 80 -6.35 9.73 -1.50
CA ASP A 80 -6.63 8.84 -2.63
C ASP A 80 -5.41 8.02 -3.08
N VAL A 81 -4.73 7.38 -2.12
CA VAL A 81 -3.60 6.51 -2.41
C VAL A 81 -4.09 5.26 -3.13
N GLY A 82 -3.85 5.15 -4.43
CA GLY A 82 -4.28 4.00 -5.24
C GLY A 82 -5.46 4.29 -6.16
N TRP A 83 -5.93 5.54 -6.23
CA TRP A 83 -7.07 6.02 -7.01
C TRP A 83 -8.42 5.51 -6.48
N PRO A 84 -9.50 6.29 -6.58
CA PRO A 84 -10.82 5.81 -6.22
C PRO A 84 -11.18 4.55 -6.99
N ALA A 85 -11.42 3.47 -6.27
CA ALA A 85 -11.81 2.20 -6.85
C ALA A 85 -13.34 2.09 -6.93
N ILE A 86 -13.88 1.70 -8.08
CA ILE A 86 -15.32 1.67 -8.32
C ILE A 86 -15.83 0.24 -8.20
N THR A 87 -16.86 0.02 -7.37
CA THR A 87 -17.50 -1.30 -7.24
C THR A 87 -18.14 -1.74 -8.55
N ASP A 88 -18.01 -3.03 -8.86
CA ASP A 88 -18.63 -3.66 -10.01
C ASP A 88 -20.14 -3.91 -9.80
N GLN A 89 -20.77 -4.60 -10.75
CA GLN A 89 -22.21 -4.94 -10.68
C GLN A 89 -22.56 -5.87 -9.50
N TYR A 90 -21.59 -6.54 -8.91
CA TYR A 90 -21.73 -7.40 -7.73
C TYR A 90 -21.40 -6.67 -6.42
N GLY A 91 -21.13 -5.38 -6.51
CA GLY A 91 -20.76 -4.55 -5.38
C GLY A 91 -19.34 -4.75 -4.89
N ASP A 92 -18.51 -5.52 -5.61
CA ASP A 92 -17.16 -5.86 -5.22
C ASP A 92 -16.12 -4.97 -5.91
N VAL A 93 -15.02 -4.68 -5.22
CA VAL A 93 -13.87 -3.96 -5.77
C VAL A 93 -12.57 -4.40 -5.11
N GLN A 94 -11.49 -4.47 -5.89
CA GLN A 94 -10.13 -4.70 -5.39
C GLN A 94 -9.45 -3.37 -5.09
N LEU A 95 -8.82 -3.31 -3.93
CA LEU A 95 -8.06 -2.16 -3.45
C LEU A 95 -6.57 -2.47 -3.55
N ASN A 96 -5.82 -1.62 -4.25
CA ASN A 96 -4.39 -1.79 -4.45
C ASN A 96 -3.67 -0.47 -4.18
N VAL A 97 -2.76 -0.47 -3.21
CA VAL A 97 -1.99 0.71 -2.83
C VAL A 97 -0.50 0.40 -2.96
N SER A 98 0.23 1.24 -3.67
CA SER A 98 1.70 1.23 -3.66
C SER A 98 2.20 2.10 -2.53
N ILE A 99 3.08 1.56 -1.69
CA ILE A 99 3.62 2.24 -0.52
C ILE A 99 5.10 2.50 -0.75
N PRO A 100 5.47 3.74 -1.06
CA PRO A 100 6.86 4.11 -1.28
C PRO A 100 7.72 3.79 -0.07
N SER A 101 8.88 3.18 -0.34
CA SER A 101 9.86 2.82 0.68
C SER A 101 9.32 1.91 1.80
N CYS A 102 8.18 1.24 1.57
CA CYS A 102 7.54 0.40 2.59
C CYS A 102 7.32 1.11 3.93
N SER A 103 7.05 2.41 3.92
CA SER A 103 6.82 3.18 5.14
C SER A 103 5.61 2.64 5.92
N ASN A 104 5.59 2.86 7.22
CA ASN A 104 4.40 2.60 8.01
C ASN A 104 3.27 3.51 7.53
N SER A 105 2.06 2.98 7.49
CA SER A 105 0.89 3.67 6.98
C SER A 105 -0.32 3.37 7.86
N VAL A 106 -1.16 4.36 8.04
CA VAL A 106 -2.50 4.20 8.61
C VAL A 106 -3.48 4.60 7.53
N PHE A 107 -4.21 3.62 7.02
CA PHE A 107 -5.21 3.85 5.97
C PHE A 107 -6.57 4.16 6.57
N GLU A 108 -7.22 5.19 6.05
CA GLU A 108 -8.63 5.44 6.25
C GLU A 108 -9.36 5.09 4.94
N ILE A 109 -10.22 4.06 5.00
CA ILE A 109 -10.97 3.55 3.85
C ILE A 109 -12.41 4.02 3.99
N TYR A 110 -12.96 4.65 2.96
CA TYR A 110 -14.33 5.16 2.98
C TYR A 110 -14.98 5.09 1.60
N ALA A 111 -16.31 5.12 1.58
CA ALA A 111 -17.10 5.11 0.38
C ALA A 111 -17.78 6.45 0.14
N ASP A 112 -17.87 6.87 -1.12
CA ASP A 112 -18.79 7.93 -1.50
C ASP A 112 -20.23 7.48 -1.29
N ILE A 113 -21.05 8.37 -0.75
CA ILE A 113 -22.48 8.08 -0.57
C ILE A 113 -23.21 8.41 -1.88
N PRO A 114 -23.75 7.40 -2.61
CA PRO A 114 -24.48 7.66 -3.83
C PRO A 114 -25.73 8.52 -3.58
N GLY A 115 -26.10 9.36 -4.56
CA GLY A 115 -27.28 10.23 -4.43
C GLY A 115 -28.56 9.44 -4.13
N GLY A 116 -29.30 9.83 -3.09
CA GLY A 116 -30.51 9.15 -2.61
C GLY A 116 -30.28 7.94 -1.74
N PHE A 117 -29.05 7.78 -1.23
CA PHE A 117 -28.69 6.76 -0.26
C PHE A 117 -28.08 7.39 1.00
N ARG A 118 -28.10 6.64 2.08
CA ARG A 118 -27.32 6.91 3.29
C ARG A 118 -26.59 5.64 3.73
N VAL A 119 -25.44 5.81 4.36
CA VAL A 119 -24.65 4.69 4.85
C VAL A 119 -25.28 4.13 6.13
N THR A 120 -25.30 2.80 6.26
CA THR A 120 -25.80 2.06 7.43
C THR A 120 -24.66 1.38 8.21
N SER A 121 -23.57 1.06 7.54
CA SER A 121 -22.35 0.53 8.15
C SER A 121 -21.44 1.65 8.69
N ARG A 122 -20.21 1.29 9.09
CA ARG A 122 -19.20 2.30 9.44
C ARG A 122 -18.85 3.12 8.21
N PRO A 123 -18.98 4.46 8.25
CA PRO A 123 -18.71 5.31 7.09
C PRO A 123 -17.21 5.37 6.73
N ARG A 124 -16.35 5.16 7.72
CA ARG A 124 -14.89 5.15 7.60
C ARG A 124 -14.29 4.03 8.41
N ILE A 125 -13.29 3.37 7.87
CA ILE A 125 -12.62 2.22 8.49
C ILE A 125 -11.13 2.54 8.52
N GLU A 126 -10.55 2.59 9.72
CA GLU A 126 -9.13 2.79 9.92
C GLU A 126 -8.40 1.44 9.95
N VAL A 127 -7.28 1.35 9.27
CA VAL A 127 -6.46 0.15 9.15
C VAL A 127 -5.00 0.50 9.40
N ASP A 128 -4.48 0.04 10.53
CA ASP A 128 -3.05 0.10 10.83
C ASP A 128 -2.28 -0.89 9.95
N ARG A 129 -1.19 -0.42 9.37
CA ARG A 129 -0.25 -1.25 8.67
C ARG A 129 1.15 -1.09 9.24
N ASP A 130 1.61 -2.09 9.95
CA ASP A 130 3.00 -2.24 10.32
C ASP A 130 3.83 -2.76 9.14
N PHE A 131 5.11 -2.38 9.09
CA PHE A 131 6.06 -2.85 8.07
C PHE A 131 6.08 -4.39 7.93
N TRP A 132 5.84 -5.14 9.00
CA TRP A 132 5.85 -6.60 9.04
C TRP A 132 4.46 -7.24 9.11
N GLY A 133 3.42 -6.46 9.38
CA GLY A 133 2.05 -6.93 9.54
C GLY A 133 1.23 -6.81 8.25
N ASN A 134 0.55 -7.88 7.88
CA ASN A 134 -0.45 -7.93 6.80
C ASN A 134 0.05 -8.01 5.35
N LEU A 135 1.16 -8.66 5.10
CA LEU A 135 1.38 -9.25 3.79
C LEU A 135 0.41 -10.43 3.64
N GLY A 136 -0.75 -10.20 3.02
CA GLY A 136 -1.60 -11.27 2.51
C GLY A 136 -2.82 -11.67 3.31
N THR A 137 -3.33 -10.88 4.24
CA THR A 137 -4.70 -11.06 4.71
C THR A 137 -5.65 -10.36 3.73
N GLU A 138 -6.53 -11.11 3.09
CA GLU A 138 -7.64 -10.54 2.33
C GLU A 138 -8.60 -9.87 3.31
N ASN A 139 -8.37 -8.59 3.57
CA ASN A 139 -9.30 -7.80 4.36
C ASN A 139 -10.41 -7.31 3.42
N ILE A 140 -11.64 -7.71 3.71
CA ILE A 140 -12.82 -7.21 3.01
C ILE A 140 -13.45 -6.12 3.86
N TYR A 141 -13.61 -4.93 3.28
CA TYR A 141 -14.23 -3.77 3.91
C TYR A 141 -15.65 -3.60 3.42
N TYR A 142 -16.60 -3.50 4.34
CA TYR A 142 -18.02 -3.57 4.05
C TYR A 142 -18.68 -2.21 4.19
N PHE A 143 -19.44 -1.77 3.15
CA PHE A 143 -20.16 -0.52 3.11
C PHE A 143 -21.65 -0.76 2.76
N GLY A 144 -22.50 -0.72 3.78
CA GLY A 144 -23.94 -0.88 3.65
C GLY A 144 -24.64 0.45 3.39
N PHE A 145 -25.60 0.44 2.50
CA PHE A 145 -26.37 1.60 2.11
C PHE A 145 -27.87 1.32 2.13
N ILE A 146 -28.65 2.31 2.50
CA ILE A 146 -30.10 2.25 2.38
C ILE A 146 -30.61 3.43 1.56
N SER A 147 -31.64 3.19 0.73
CA SER A 147 -32.31 4.25 0.00
C SER A 147 -33.08 5.18 0.95
N ASP A 148 -33.01 6.47 0.68
CA ASP A 148 -33.76 7.51 1.42
C ASP A 148 -35.25 7.60 1.06
N LYS A 149 -35.76 6.67 0.20
CA LYS A 149 -37.16 6.61 -0.22
C LYS A 149 -38.04 5.86 0.76
#